data_eb9e9ae824404b9d552a406399474d39
#
_entry.id   eb9e9ae824404b9d552a406399474d39
#
_cell.length_a   1.000
_cell.length_b   1.000
_cell.length_c   1.000
_cell.angle_alpha   90.00
_cell.angle_beta   90.00
_cell.angle_gamma   90.00
#
_symmetry.space_group_name_H-M   'P 1'
#
loop_
_entity.id
_entity.type
_entity.pdbx_description
1 polymer ?
#
loop_
_entity_poly.entity_id
_entity_poly.type
_entity_poly.pdbx_seq_one_letter_code
_entity_poly.pdbx_strand_id
1 'polypeptide(L)'
;LDHAVPYLKRLQSDGVPVLWRPFHEMDGGWFWWGRGGAANFVRLWRLMYDRYTHVHGLRNLIWVLGFSDATEDLRPWYPGDDVVDILGGDSYKGGAQGDLYRRCAALAPAGMPIVFHECGQIPTRAEMDAANAPWAYFMVWHTSWLTDSSKGNTPESLRVIYRDSSFVTLHQLPDFIESDE
;
A
#
# COMPACT_ATOMS: atom_id res chain seq x y z
N LEU A 1 -10.34 18.16 3.21
CA LEU A 1 -9.75 17.33 2.16
C LEU A 1 -8.75 18.12 1.28
N ASP A 2 -8.98 19.39 0.99
CA ASP A 2 -8.24 20.14 -0.04
C ASP A 2 -6.82 20.58 0.33
N HIS A 3 -6.42 20.41 1.58
CA HIS A 3 -5.11 20.87 2.05
C HIS A 3 -3.92 20.31 1.24
N ALA A 4 -4.00 19.06 0.78
CA ALA A 4 -2.95 18.43 -0.02
C ALA A 4 -2.98 18.83 -1.52
N VAL A 5 -4.09 19.35 -2.02
CA VAL A 5 -4.30 19.61 -3.45
C VAL A 5 -3.22 20.50 -4.10
N PRO A 6 -2.78 21.63 -3.49
CA PRO A 6 -1.75 22.46 -4.10
C PRO A 6 -0.42 21.71 -4.31
N TYR A 7 -0.05 20.85 -3.39
CA TYR A 7 1.18 20.04 -3.47
C TYR A 7 1.06 18.95 -4.54
N LEU A 8 -0.09 18.28 -4.60
CA LEU A 8 -0.36 17.24 -5.60
C LEU A 8 -0.43 17.83 -7.02
N LYS A 9 -1.00 19.02 -7.16
CA LYS A 9 -0.96 19.75 -8.45
C LYS A 9 0.45 20.13 -8.87
N ARG A 10 1.31 20.49 -7.94
CA ARG A 10 2.72 20.73 -8.24
C ARG A 10 3.40 19.47 -8.76
N LEU A 11 3.23 18.33 -8.07
CA LEU A 11 3.75 17.05 -8.54
C LEU A 11 3.17 16.66 -9.91
N GLN A 12 1.89 16.93 -10.14
CA GLN A 12 1.27 16.69 -11.45
C GLN A 12 1.90 17.54 -12.56
N SER A 13 2.17 18.83 -12.30
CA SER A 13 2.81 19.69 -13.30
C SER A 13 4.22 19.25 -13.64
N ASP A 14 4.90 18.62 -12.69
CA ASP A 14 6.25 18.09 -12.84
C ASP A 14 6.26 16.62 -13.37
N GLY A 15 5.08 16.09 -13.78
CA GLY A 15 4.94 14.72 -14.32
C GLY A 15 5.13 13.59 -13.31
N VAL A 16 5.11 13.88 -12.01
CA VAL A 16 5.38 12.89 -10.96
C VAL A 16 4.12 12.10 -10.59
N PRO A 17 4.07 10.78 -10.77
CA PRO A 17 2.99 9.94 -10.26
C PRO A 17 3.09 9.79 -8.74
N VAL A 18 1.94 9.71 -8.08
CA VAL A 18 1.86 9.62 -6.62
C VAL A 18 1.05 8.40 -6.21
N LEU A 19 1.64 7.50 -5.43
CA LEU A 19 0.90 6.47 -4.71
C LEU A 19 0.13 7.15 -3.57
N TRP A 20 -1.15 7.40 -3.79
CA TRP A 20 -2.00 8.10 -2.83
C TRP A 20 -2.72 7.10 -1.94
N ARG A 21 -2.28 6.97 -0.69
CA ARG A 21 -2.80 6.03 0.31
C ARG A 21 -3.49 6.75 1.47
N PRO A 22 -4.68 7.34 1.24
CA PRO A 22 -5.41 8.03 2.30
C PRO A 22 -6.16 7.03 3.18
N PHE A 23 -6.42 7.44 4.43
CA PHE A 23 -7.34 6.72 5.33
C PHE A 23 -7.02 5.24 5.53
N HIS A 24 -5.73 4.89 5.58
CA HIS A 24 -5.27 3.51 5.78
C HIS A 24 -5.81 2.87 7.08
N GLU A 25 -5.81 1.56 7.15
CA GLU A 25 -6.22 0.77 8.33
C GLU A 25 -7.59 1.17 8.90
N MET A 26 -8.53 1.52 8.02
CA MET A 26 -9.85 1.98 8.37
C MET A 26 -10.69 0.96 9.14
N ASP A 27 -10.35 -0.31 8.97
CA ASP A 27 -11.00 -1.47 9.58
C ASP A 27 -10.49 -1.77 10.99
N GLY A 28 -9.36 -1.18 11.41
CA GLY A 28 -8.73 -1.42 12.71
C GLY A 28 -9.40 -0.70 13.90
N GLY A 29 -10.25 0.29 13.64
CA GLY A 29 -11.01 0.99 14.69
C GLY A 29 -10.26 2.07 15.47
N TRP A 30 -8.94 2.20 15.30
CA TRP A 30 -8.12 3.20 16.02
C TRP A 30 -8.11 4.58 15.38
N PHE A 31 -8.31 4.68 14.07
CA PHE A 31 -8.36 5.96 13.37
C PHE A 31 -9.78 6.51 13.26
N TRP A 32 -9.93 7.85 13.31
CA TRP A 32 -11.24 8.51 13.25
C TRP A 32 -12.02 8.20 11.97
N TRP A 33 -11.33 7.98 10.84
CA TRP A 33 -11.96 7.68 9.55
C TRP A 33 -12.58 6.29 9.47
N GLY A 34 -12.20 5.37 10.37
CA GLY A 34 -12.82 4.05 10.51
C GLY A 34 -13.94 3.96 11.54
N ARG A 35 -13.96 4.89 12.51
CA ARG A 35 -14.89 4.81 13.67
C ARG A 35 -16.36 4.93 13.31
N GLY A 36 -16.66 5.52 12.17
CA GLY A 36 -18.04 5.62 11.67
C GLY A 36 -18.57 4.33 11.01
N GLY A 37 -17.76 3.29 10.94
CA GLY A 37 -18.07 2.02 10.28
C GLY A 37 -17.88 2.06 8.77
N ALA A 38 -17.94 0.89 8.17
CA ALA A 38 -17.58 0.63 6.78
C ALA A 38 -18.36 1.50 5.77
N ALA A 39 -19.69 1.61 5.94
CA ALA A 39 -20.50 2.40 5.01
C ALA A 39 -20.09 3.90 4.98
N ASN A 40 -19.76 4.48 6.13
CA ASN A 40 -19.30 5.86 6.20
C ASN A 40 -17.89 6.03 5.65
N PHE A 41 -17.01 5.03 5.86
CA PHE A 41 -15.70 5.02 5.26
C PHE A 41 -15.78 5.00 3.72
N VAL A 42 -16.57 4.10 3.14
CA VAL A 42 -16.79 4.02 1.68
C VAL A 42 -17.28 5.36 1.12
N ARG A 43 -18.21 6.03 1.81
CA ARG A 43 -18.67 7.36 1.40
C ARG A 43 -17.57 8.41 1.48
N LEU A 44 -16.73 8.38 2.53
CA LEU A 44 -15.60 9.30 2.70
C LEU A 44 -14.54 9.10 1.60
N TRP A 45 -14.21 7.85 1.28
CA TRP A 45 -13.29 7.51 0.21
C TRP A 45 -13.78 8.03 -1.15
N ARG A 46 -15.01 7.70 -1.51
CA ARG A 46 -15.60 8.14 -2.78
C ARG A 46 -15.74 9.67 -2.86
N LEU A 47 -16.04 10.33 -1.77
CA LEU A 47 -16.07 11.80 -1.69
C LEU A 47 -14.66 12.39 -1.98
N MET A 48 -13.60 11.81 -1.41
CA MET A 48 -12.23 12.28 -1.68
C MET A 48 -11.85 12.02 -3.13
N TYR A 49 -12.14 10.81 -3.63
CA TYR A 49 -11.85 10.44 -5.02
C TYR A 49 -12.52 11.41 -6.01
N ASP A 50 -13.83 11.60 -5.89
CA ASP A 50 -14.59 12.52 -6.73
C ASP A 50 -14.04 13.95 -6.67
N ARG A 51 -13.78 14.43 -5.47
CA ARG A 51 -13.25 15.77 -5.27
C ARG A 51 -11.86 15.96 -5.88
N TYR A 52 -10.95 15.00 -5.71
CA TYR A 52 -9.59 15.10 -6.22
C TYR A 52 -9.55 14.92 -7.74
N THR A 53 -10.27 13.95 -8.26
CA THR A 53 -10.27 13.59 -9.68
C THR A 53 -11.12 14.55 -10.51
N HIS A 54 -12.37 14.79 -10.11
CA HIS A 54 -13.32 15.53 -10.93
C HIS A 54 -13.36 17.03 -10.62
N VAL A 55 -13.29 17.41 -9.34
CA VAL A 55 -13.34 18.85 -8.96
C VAL A 55 -11.98 19.50 -9.13
N HIS A 56 -10.90 18.85 -8.68
CA HIS A 56 -9.54 19.40 -8.76
C HIS A 56 -8.75 18.96 -10.00
N GLY A 57 -9.22 17.97 -10.74
CA GLY A 57 -8.59 17.48 -11.97
C GLY A 57 -7.21 16.85 -11.76
N LEU A 58 -7.00 16.21 -10.60
CA LEU A 58 -5.77 15.45 -10.34
C LEU A 58 -5.80 14.13 -11.13
N ARG A 59 -4.74 13.88 -11.92
CA ARG A 59 -4.61 12.71 -12.82
C ARG A 59 -3.34 11.92 -12.60
N ASN A 60 -2.54 12.32 -11.62
CA ASN A 60 -1.26 11.71 -11.29
C ASN A 60 -1.35 10.83 -10.02
N LEU A 61 -2.55 10.60 -9.49
CA LEU A 61 -2.76 9.78 -8.31
C LEU A 61 -3.04 8.34 -8.69
N ILE A 62 -2.33 7.42 -8.06
CA ILE A 62 -2.59 5.98 -8.06
C ILE A 62 -3.21 5.68 -6.68
N TRP A 63 -4.47 5.29 -6.66
CA TRP A 63 -5.27 5.14 -5.44
C TRP A 63 -5.00 3.82 -4.74
N VAL A 64 -4.36 3.89 -3.58
CA VAL A 64 -3.93 2.73 -2.79
C VAL A 64 -4.82 2.56 -1.57
N LEU A 65 -5.60 1.49 -1.52
CA LEU A 65 -6.44 1.13 -0.38
C LEU A 65 -5.71 0.15 0.54
N GLY A 66 -5.55 0.51 1.81
CA GLY A 66 -4.79 -0.27 2.79
C GLY A 66 -5.63 -0.74 3.98
N PHE A 67 -5.81 -2.04 4.08
CA PHE A 67 -6.45 -2.69 5.22
C PHE A 67 -5.46 -2.99 6.35
N SER A 68 -5.95 -3.08 7.58
CA SER A 68 -5.20 -3.71 8.67
C SER A 68 -5.39 -5.25 8.66
N ASP A 69 -4.69 -5.94 9.54
CA ASP A 69 -4.90 -7.38 9.76
C ASP A 69 -5.97 -7.69 10.82
N ALA A 70 -6.69 -6.66 11.32
CA ALA A 70 -7.62 -6.78 12.44
C ALA A 70 -8.99 -7.36 12.05
N THR A 71 -9.41 -7.21 10.81
CA THR A 71 -10.76 -7.58 10.35
C THR A 71 -10.73 -8.76 9.38
N GLU A 72 -11.57 -9.77 9.62
CA GLU A 72 -11.69 -10.96 8.76
C GLU A 72 -12.42 -10.66 7.45
N ASP A 73 -13.54 -9.96 7.48
CA ASP A 73 -14.33 -9.60 6.29
C ASP A 73 -14.04 -8.16 5.84
N LEU A 74 -13.24 -8.03 4.82
CA LEU A 74 -12.84 -6.74 4.23
C LEU A 74 -13.87 -6.16 3.27
N ARG A 75 -14.81 -6.97 2.76
CA ARG A 75 -15.77 -6.56 1.72
C ARG A 75 -16.60 -5.33 2.05
N PRO A 76 -17.13 -5.16 3.29
CA PRO A 76 -17.91 -3.97 3.61
C PRO A 76 -17.14 -2.66 3.50
N TRP A 77 -15.80 -2.72 3.59
CA TRP A 77 -14.90 -1.57 3.58
C TRP A 77 -14.37 -1.24 2.18
N TYR A 78 -14.66 -2.10 1.18
CA TYR A 78 -14.15 -1.92 -0.17
C TYR A 78 -15.01 -0.91 -0.95
N PRO A 79 -14.45 0.22 -1.43
CA PRO A 79 -15.22 1.27 -2.08
C PRO A 79 -15.58 0.97 -3.55
N GLY A 80 -14.99 -0.06 -4.14
CA GLY A 80 -15.24 -0.50 -5.53
C GLY A 80 -14.04 -0.35 -6.46
N ASP A 81 -14.04 -1.15 -7.52
CA ASP A 81 -12.94 -1.28 -8.49
C ASP A 81 -12.69 0.02 -9.28
N ASP A 82 -13.71 0.85 -9.41
CA ASP A 82 -13.68 2.11 -10.18
C ASP A 82 -12.94 3.25 -9.48
N VAL A 83 -12.56 3.05 -8.21
CA VAL A 83 -11.92 4.09 -7.36
C VAL A 83 -10.70 3.59 -6.59
N VAL A 84 -10.20 2.40 -6.92
CA VAL A 84 -9.02 1.78 -6.31
C VAL A 84 -8.13 1.19 -7.39
N ASP A 85 -6.85 1.56 -7.41
CA ASP A 85 -5.86 1.06 -8.38
C ASP A 85 -4.97 -0.04 -7.78
N ILE A 86 -4.69 0.05 -6.48
CA ILE A 86 -3.85 -0.88 -5.73
C ILE A 86 -4.53 -1.20 -4.41
N LEU A 87 -4.50 -2.47 -4.04
CA LEU A 87 -5.07 -2.95 -2.79
C LEU A 87 -4.01 -3.66 -1.96
N GLY A 88 -4.06 -3.53 -0.65
CA GLY A 88 -3.10 -4.23 0.19
C GLY A 88 -3.42 -4.22 1.66
N GLY A 89 -2.48 -4.72 2.44
CA GLY A 89 -2.64 -4.87 3.87
C GLY A 89 -1.42 -4.41 4.66
N ASP A 90 -1.67 -4.11 5.92
CA ASP A 90 -0.70 -3.75 6.93
C ASP A 90 -0.66 -4.84 8.00
N SER A 91 0.51 -5.32 8.37
CA SER A 91 0.69 -6.22 9.49
C SER A 91 2.09 -6.13 10.09
N TYR A 92 2.13 -6.14 11.41
CA TYR A 92 3.37 -6.15 12.18
C TYR A 92 3.70 -7.54 12.76
N LYS A 93 2.94 -8.55 12.36
CA LYS A 93 3.26 -9.96 12.59
C LYS A 93 4.35 -10.39 11.61
N GLY A 94 5.20 -11.32 12.01
CA GLY A 94 6.27 -11.83 11.13
C GLY A 94 5.73 -12.70 9.98
N GLY A 95 6.62 -12.96 9.00
CA GLY A 95 6.32 -13.80 7.83
C GLY A 95 5.47 -13.11 6.76
N ALA A 96 5.09 -13.87 5.73
CA ALA A 96 4.48 -13.33 4.51
C ALA A 96 2.98 -13.02 4.61
N GLN A 97 2.34 -13.22 5.77
CA GLN A 97 0.93 -12.88 6.00
C GLN A 97 -0.04 -13.41 4.93
N GLY A 98 0.08 -14.70 4.59
CA GLY A 98 -0.70 -15.33 3.52
C GLY A 98 -2.22 -15.21 3.68
N ASP A 99 -2.76 -15.19 4.91
CA ASP A 99 -4.19 -14.98 5.15
C ASP A 99 -4.63 -13.57 4.78
N LEU A 100 -3.86 -12.56 5.15
CA LEU A 100 -4.12 -11.17 4.79
C LEU A 100 -4.06 -11.00 3.26
N TYR A 101 -3.03 -11.58 2.63
CA TYR A 101 -2.92 -11.58 1.17
C TYR A 101 -4.17 -12.18 0.50
N ARG A 102 -4.61 -13.38 0.94
CA ARG A 102 -5.80 -14.04 0.37
C ARG A 102 -7.07 -13.23 0.56
N ARG A 103 -7.25 -12.57 1.71
CA ARG A 103 -8.39 -11.68 1.95
C ARG A 103 -8.39 -10.49 1.00
N CYS A 104 -7.23 -9.86 0.78
CA CYS A 104 -7.08 -8.79 -0.20
C CYS A 104 -7.33 -9.30 -1.63
N ALA A 105 -6.73 -10.45 -2.00
CA ALA A 105 -6.88 -11.05 -3.33
C ALA A 105 -8.33 -11.44 -3.67
N ALA A 106 -9.12 -11.79 -2.66
CA ALA A 106 -10.54 -12.10 -2.85
C ALA A 106 -11.41 -10.89 -3.22
N LEU A 107 -10.90 -9.67 -3.02
CA LEU A 107 -11.57 -8.43 -3.40
C LEU A 107 -11.04 -7.85 -4.71
N ALA A 108 -9.76 -8.07 -5.00
CA ALA A 108 -9.08 -7.44 -6.11
C ALA A 108 -9.57 -8.01 -7.45
N PRO A 109 -9.95 -7.18 -8.43
CA PRO A 109 -10.18 -7.63 -9.79
C PRO A 109 -8.88 -8.17 -10.41
N ALA A 110 -9.02 -9.00 -11.46
CA ALA A 110 -7.88 -9.59 -12.14
C ALA A 110 -6.92 -8.50 -12.64
N GLY A 111 -5.63 -8.64 -12.29
CA GLY A 111 -4.57 -7.71 -12.69
C GLY A 111 -4.35 -6.53 -11.73
N MET A 112 -5.19 -6.33 -10.71
CA MET A 112 -4.93 -5.32 -9.68
C MET A 112 -3.74 -5.75 -8.81
N PRO A 113 -2.71 -4.90 -8.64
CA PRO A 113 -1.59 -5.20 -7.74
C PRO A 113 -2.06 -5.32 -6.28
N ILE A 114 -1.52 -6.32 -5.58
CA ILE A 114 -1.76 -6.52 -4.15
C ILE A 114 -0.44 -6.33 -3.42
N VAL A 115 -0.42 -5.48 -2.41
CA VAL A 115 0.80 -4.97 -1.80
C VAL A 115 0.82 -5.11 -0.28
N PHE A 116 2.02 -5.29 0.27
CA PHE A 116 2.26 -5.27 1.71
C PHE A 116 2.78 -3.89 2.08
N HIS A 117 1.88 -2.92 2.13
CA HIS A 117 2.28 -1.53 2.20
C HIS A 117 2.62 -1.00 3.58
N GLU A 118 2.38 -1.77 4.65
CA GLU A 118 3.11 -1.62 5.91
C GLU A 118 3.45 -2.99 6.48
N CYS A 119 4.73 -3.23 6.69
CA CYS A 119 5.18 -4.42 7.40
C CYS A 119 6.18 -4.07 8.51
N GLY A 120 6.16 -4.85 9.58
CA GLY A 120 7.21 -4.79 10.59
C GLY A 120 8.44 -5.57 10.11
N GLN A 121 8.27 -6.84 9.81
CA GLN A 121 9.30 -7.70 9.26
C GLN A 121 9.09 -7.89 7.75
N ILE A 122 10.15 -7.74 6.98
CA ILE A 122 10.12 -8.00 5.53
C ILE A 122 10.09 -9.53 5.32
N PRO A 123 9.11 -10.08 4.60
CA PRO A 123 9.11 -11.49 4.26
C PRO A 123 10.18 -11.80 3.22
N THR A 124 10.83 -12.95 3.37
CA THR A 124 11.72 -13.49 2.33
C THR A 124 10.91 -14.02 1.15
N ARG A 125 11.55 -14.19 0.00
CA ARG A 125 10.92 -14.81 -1.17
C ARG A 125 10.38 -16.21 -0.84
N ALA A 126 11.15 -17.02 -0.13
CA ALA A 126 10.73 -18.36 0.27
C ALA A 126 9.49 -18.37 1.16
N GLU A 127 9.36 -17.41 2.08
CA GLU A 127 8.16 -17.26 2.91
C GLU A 127 6.95 -16.83 2.07
N MET A 128 7.14 -15.92 1.11
CA MET A 128 6.07 -15.49 0.19
C MET A 128 5.58 -16.65 -0.68
N ASP A 129 6.51 -17.46 -1.22
CA ASP A 129 6.18 -18.63 -2.03
C ASP A 129 5.45 -19.70 -1.20
N ALA A 130 5.95 -20.01 0.00
CA ALA A 130 5.32 -20.98 0.90
C ALA A 130 3.91 -20.55 1.35
N ALA A 131 3.67 -19.25 1.53
CA ALA A 131 2.39 -18.69 1.89
C ALA A 131 1.45 -18.46 0.70
N ASN A 132 1.93 -18.63 -0.53
CA ASN A 132 1.26 -18.23 -1.77
C ASN A 132 0.78 -16.77 -1.69
N ALA A 133 1.68 -15.87 -1.28
CA ALA A 133 1.42 -14.45 -1.07
C ALA A 133 2.42 -13.59 -1.87
N PRO A 134 2.26 -13.51 -3.21
CA PRO A 134 3.15 -12.74 -4.06
C PRO A 134 2.86 -11.23 -3.98
N TRP A 135 3.19 -10.62 -2.86
CA TRP A 135 3.08 -9.18 -2.67
C TRP A 135 3.88 -8.42 -3.73
N ALA A 136 3.25 -7.46 -4.42
CA ALA A 136 3.89 -6.73 -5.51
C ALA A 136 4.98 -5.75 -5.02
N TYR A 137 4.81 -5.19 -3.84
CA TYR A 137 5.88 -4.49 -3.11
C TYR A 137 5.66 -4.58 -1.61
N PHE A 138 6.67 -4.21 -0.83
CA PHE A 138 6.57 -4.02 0.61
C PHE A 138 7.12 -2.65 1.02
N MET A 139 6.63 -2.12 2.14
CA MET A 139 7.19 -0.97 2.82
C MET A 139 7.33 -1.29 4.30
N VAL A 140 8.56 -1.22 4.81
CA VAL A 140 8.80 -1.35 6.25
C VAL A 140 8.40 -0.06 6.93
N TRP A 141 7.61 -0.16 8.00
CA TRP A 141 7.27 0.99 8.81
C TRP A 141 8.56 1.58 9.42
N HIS A 142 8.59 2.74 9.89
CA HIS A 142 9.69 3.61 10.26
C HIS A 142 11.02 2.93 10.73
N THR A 143 12.08 3.71 10.89
CA THR A 143 13.48 3.34 11.11
C THR A 143 13.70 2.24 12.17
N SER A 144 12.99 2.26 13.29
CA SER A 144 13.22 1.27 14.37
C SER A 144 12.93 -0.18 13.95
N TRP A 145 12.06 -0.40 12.95
CA TRP A 145 11.83 -1.73 12.39
C TRP A 145 13.01 -2.26 11.57
N LEU A 146 13.86 -1.37 11.07
CA LEU A 146 15.08 -1.73 10.34
C LEU A 146 16.33 -1.77 11.23
N THR A 147 16.37 -0.97 12.30
CA THR A 147 17.59 -0.78 13.11
C THR A 147 17.57 -1.54 14.43
N ASP A 148 16.41 -1.96 14.90
CA ASP A 148 16.23 -2.76 16.11
C ASP A 148 15.96 -4.22 15.74
N SER A 149 16.99 -5.05 15.80
CA SER A 149 16.91 -6.47 15.43
C SER A 149 15.90 -7.27 16.26
N SER A 150 15.49 -6.78 17.42
CA SER A 150 14.44 -7.43 18.24
C SER A 150 13.07 -7.38 17.58
N LYS A 151 12.89 -6.51 16.57
CA LYS A 151 11.66 -6.37 15.78
C LYS A 151 11.60 -7.26 14.53
N GLY A 152 12.58 -8.16 14.36
CA GLY A 152 12.54 -9.21 13.34
C GLY A 152 13.36 -8.96 12.08
N ASN A 153 13.75 -7.71 11.78
CA ASN A 153 14.69 -7.45 10.69
C ASN A 153 16.11 -7.39 11.26
N THR A 154 16.95 -8.38 10.91
CA THR A 154 18.36 -8.41 11.27
C THR A 154 19.23 -7.97 10.10
N PRO A 155 20.50 -7.54 10.33
CA PRO A 155 21.41 -7.25 9.23
C PRO A 155 21.58 -8.42 8.24
N GLU A 156 21.50 -9.65 8.74
CA GLU A 156 21.58 -10.87 7.92
C GLU A 156 20.34 -11.04 7.06
N SER A 157 19.13 -10.94 7.65
CA SER A 157 17.86 -11.05 6.89
C SER A 157 17.74 -9.95 5.83
N LEU A 158 18.12 -8.73 6.15
CA LEU A 158 18.12 -7.61 5.20
C LEU A 158 19.10 -7.86 4.05
N ARG A 159 20.32 -8.39 4.33
CA ARG A 159 21.27 -8.74 3.25
C ARG A 159 20.71 -9.82 2.33
N VAL A 160 20.03 -10.84 2.88
CA VAL A 160 19.40 -11.89 2.07
C VAL A 160 18.36 -11.28 1.14
N ILE A 161 17.45 -10.48 1.68
CA ILE A 161 16.35 -9.88 0.91
C ILE A 161 16.87 -8.92 -0.16
N TYR A 162 17.73 -7.96 0.21
CA TYR A 162 18.22 -6.93 -0.74
C TYR A 162 19.25 -7.44 -1.74
N ARG A 163 19.74 -8.70 -1.61
CA ARG A 163 20.61 -9.37 -2.59
C ARG A 163 19.86 -10.41 -3.43
N ASP A 164 18.64 -10.74 -3.06
CA ASP A 164 17.82 -11.67 -3.83
C ASP A 164 17.32 -10.97 -5.11
N SER A 165 17.71 -11.54 -6.25
CA SER A 165 17.37 -10.99 -7.58
C SER A 165 15.88 -10.98 -7.91
N SER A 166 15.06 -11.63 -7.11
CA SER A 166 13.59 -11.56 -7.24
C SER A 166 12.98 -10.28 -6.66
N PHE A 167 13.75 -9.51 -5.89
CA PHE A 167 13.34 -8.18 -5.40
C PHE A 167 13.99 -7.08 -6.23
N VAL A 168 13.17 -6.21 -6.79
CA VAL A 168 13.64 -5.02 -7.49
C VAL A 168 14.02 -3.95 -6.47
N THR A 169 15.26 -3.46 -6.56
CA THR A 169 15.79 -2.38 -5.73
C THR A 169 16.07 -1.14 -6.57
N LEU A 170 16.38 -0.02 -5.92
CA LEU A 170 16.62 1.27 -6.60
C LEU A 170 17.61 1.15 -7.78
N HIS A 171 18.66 0.35 -7.65
CA HIS A 171 19.68 0.18 -8.70
C HIS A 171 19.22 -0.64 -9.91
N GLN A 172 18.06 -1.25 -9.84
CA GLN A 172 17.48 -2.09 -10.90
C GLN A 172 16.29 -1.39 -11.59
N LEU A 173 15.90 -0.21 -11.10
CA LEU A 173 14.88 0.59 -11.76
C LEU A 173 15.44 1.15 -13.07
N PRO A 174 14.65 1.16 -14.15
CA PRO A 174 15.04 1.83 -15.37
C PRO A 174 15.15 3.35 -15.11
N ASP A 175 16.05 4.00 -15.83
CA ASP A 175 16.14 5.45 -15.83
C ASP A 175 14.87 6.01 -16.50
N PHE A 176 13.95 6.52 -15.69
CA PHE A 176 12.72 7.15 -16.17
C PHE A 176 12.90 8.63 -16.53
N ILE A 177 14.06 9.19 -16.24
CA ILE A 177 14.42 10.55 -16.61
C ILE A 177 15.27 10.41 -17.87
N GLU A 178 14.64 10.51 -19.03
CA GLU A 178 15.38 10.90 -20.23
C GLU A 178 15.97 12.26 -19.93
N SER A 179 17.29 12.34 -19.85
CA SER A 179 17.98 13.63 -19.89
C SER A 179 17.60 14.27 -21.23
N ASP A 180 16.78 15.32 -21.17
CA ASP A 180 16.61 16.21 -22.32
C ASP A 180 18.02 16.71 -22.69
N GLU A 181 18.66 16.09 -23.72
CA GLU A 181 19.81 16.61 -24.42
C GLU A 181 19.38 17.69 -25.43
#